data_71e3ec12fd1289f719cc5a34c7d0ecaf
#
_entry.id   71e3ec12fd1289f719cc5a34c7d0ecaf
#
_cell.length_a   1.000
_cell.length_b   1.000
_cell.length_c   1.000
_cell.angle_alpha   90.00
_cell.angle_beta   90.00
_cell.angle_gamma   90.00
#
_symmetry.space_group_name_H-M   'P 1'
#
loop_
_entity.id
_entity.type
_entity.pdbx_description
1 polymer ?
#
loop_
_entity_poly.entity_id
_entity_poly.type
_entity_poly.pdbx_seq_one_letter_code
_entity_poly.pdbx_strand_id
1 'polypeptide(L)'
;MILSHSQKFIFVHLYKTGGSSIRRCLEKYDAAYKIRHWAKSKLTSKPVFNSPITHKHATAQTIRETIGAELFDRYFSFCIVRNPWAWQVSFYHYVLKSPSHAQHQLIKRFQGFDEYLAWRCDGNVHLQKHFLVDKQGRQIVNFVGRTENLSQDFLSLIHI
;
A
#
# COMPACT_ATOMS: atom_id res chain seq x y z
N MET A 1 4.83 -1.10 1.07
CA MET A 1 5.37 0.16 1.60
C MET A 1 6.78 0.42 1.06
N ILE A 2 7.30 1.64 1.21
CA ILE A 2 8.71 2.00 1.02
C ILE A 2 9.15 2.78 2.26
N LEU A 3 10.32 2.47 2.76
CA LEU A 3 11.00 3.23 3.82
C LEU A 3 12.33 3.76 3.27
N SER A 4 12.46 5.07 3.18
CA SER A 4 13.69 5.71 2.71
C SER A 4 14.40 6.42 3.85
N HIS A 5 15.57 5.89 4.25
CA HIS A 5 16.42 6.57 5.23
C HIS A 5 17.18 7.74 4.61
N SER A 6 17.54 7.65 3.32
CA SER A 6 18.29 8.71 2.62
C SER A 6 17.45 9.95 2.36
N GLN A 7 16.16 9.79 2.11
CA GLN A 7 15.23 10.89 1.82
C GLN A 7 14.22 11.12 2.97
N LYS A 8 14.35 10.39 4.08
CA LYS A 8 13.52 10.52 5.29
C LYS A 8 12.01 10.46 5.02
N PHE A 9 11.55 9.55 4.15
CA PHE A 9 10.13 9.37 3.90
C PHE A 9 9.66 7.94 4.08
N ILE A 10 8.34 7.80 4.30
CA ILE A 10 7.60 6.53 4.38
C ILE A 10 6.43 6.57 3.40
N PHE A 11 6.42 5.68 2.42
CA PHE A 11 5.26 5.48 1.55
C PHE A 11 4.40 4.32 2.06
N VAL A 12 3.21 4.64 2.57
CA VAL A 12 2.18 3.67 2.98
C VAL A 12 1.45 3.21 1.75
N HIS A 13 1.69 1.98 1.30
CA HIS A 13 1.19 1.48 0.02
C HIS A 13 -0.18 0.83 0.16
N LEU A 14 -1.23 1.57 -0.14
CA LEU A 14 -2.59 1.06 -0.27
C LEU A 14 -2.75 0.31 -1.61
N TYR A 15 -3.45 -0.82 -1.60
CA TYR A 15 -3.68 -1.58 -2.85
C TYR A 15 -4.69 -0.90 -3.78
N LYS A 16 -4.51 -1.05 -5.09
CA LYS A 16 -5.41 -0.55 -6.16
C LYS A 16 -5.56 0.98 -6.25
N THR A 17 -4.57 1.72 -5.75
CA THR A 17 -4.52 3.19 -5.78
C THR A 17 -3.39 3.74 -6.66
N GLY A 18 -2.91 2.97 -7.64
CA GLY A 18 -1.76 3.37 -8.46
C GLY A 18 -0.39 3.19 -7.79
N GLY A 19 -0.37 2.70 -6.55
CA GLY A 19 0.84 2.58 -5.74
C GLY A 19 1.96 1.70 -6.32
N SER A 20 1.67 0.84 -7.31
CA SER A 20 2.71 0.08 -8.01
C SER A 20 3.57 0.97 -8.92
N SER A 21 2.98 1.97 -9.58
CA SER A 21 3.71 2.95 -10.39
C SER A 21 4.57 3.86 -9.51
N ILE A 22 3.99 4.39 -8.42
CA ILE A 22 4.72 5.17 -7.42
C ILE A 22 5.88 4.38 -6.85
N ARG A 23 5.63 3.13 -6.47
CA ARG A 23 6.67 2.24 -5.96
C ARG A 23 7.82 2.08 -6.95
N ARG A 24 7.55 1.91 -8.25
CA ARG A 24 8.57 1.79 -9.29
C ARG A 24 9.45 3.04 -9.37
N CYS A 25 8.86 4.22 -9.23
CA CYS A 25 9.60 5.50 -9.22
C CYS A 25 10.47 5.65 -7.96
N LEU A 26 9.99 5.16 -6.82
CA LEU A 26 10.61 5.39 -5.52
C LEU A 26 11.47 4.23 -5.01
N GLU A 27 11.41 3.04 -5.64
CA GLU A 27 12.09 1.84 -5.13
C GLU A 27 13.62 1.99 -5.00
N LYS A 28 14.24 2.86 -5.79
CA LYS A 28 15.68 3.17 -5.69
C LYS A 28 16.05 3.82 -4.36
N TYR A 29 15.09 4.43 -3.67
CA TYR A 29 15.27 5.06 -2.36
C TYR A 29 14.89 4.13 -1.19
N ASP A 30 14.27 2.96 -1.48
CA ASP A 30 13.87 2.00 -0.46
C ASP A 30 15.11 1.42 0.26
N ALA A 31 15.13 1.51 1.59
CA ALA A 31 16.22 0.98 2.41
C ALA A 31 16.52 -0.51 2.14
N ALA A 32 15.49 -1.29 1.81
CA ALA A 32 15.63 -2.70 1.47
C ALA A 32 15.99 -2.97 -0.01
N TYR A 33 15.97 -1.96 -0.88
CA TYR A 33 16.19 -2.13 -2.33
C TYR A 33 17.60 -2.64 -2.65
N LYS A 34 18.60 -2.01 -2.09
CA LYS A 34 20.03 -2.39 -2.31
C LYS A 34 20.30 -3.82 -1.86
N ILE A 35 19.74 -4.21 -0.70
CA ILE A 35 19.89 -5.57 -0.15
C ILE A 35 19.20 -6.59 -1.05
N ARG A 36 17.97 -6.33 -1.50
CA ARG A 36 17.23 -7.21 -2.41
C ARG A 36 17.90 -7.35 -3.77
N HIS A 37 18.44 -6.26 -4.32
CA HIS A 37 19.13 -6.27 -5.61
C HIS A 37 20.46 -7.03 -5.53
N TRP A 38 21.23 -6.80 -4.47
CA TRP A 38 22.48 -7.54 -4.21
C TRP A 38 22.22 -9.05 -4.00
N ALA A 39 21.21 -9.42 -3.23
CA ALA A 39 20.85 -10.80 -2.98
C ALA A 39 20.37 -11.53 -4.27
N LYS A 40 19.65 -10.85 -5.17
CA LYS A 40 19.27 -11.39 -6.48
C LYS A 40 20.46 -11.67 -7.38
N SER A 41 21.54 -10.90 -7.26
CA SER A 41 22.72 -11.06 -8.11
C SER A 41 23.68 -12.16 -7.64
N LYS A 42 23.59 -12.59 -6.38
CA LYS A 42 24.54 -13.54 -5.77
C LYS A 42 23.96 -14.85 -5.26
N LEU A 43 22.64 -14.99 -5.11
CA LEU A 43 22.02 -16.21 -4.57
C LEU A 43 20.91 -16.73 -5.47
N THR A 44 21.02 -18.02 -5.81
CA THR A 44 19.96 -18.81 -6.46
C THR A 44 18.81 -19.18 -5.52
N SER A 45 18.96 -18.98 -4.22
CA SER A 45 17.91 -19.18 -3.20
C SER A 45 17.31 -17.84 -2.78
N LYS A 46 15.98 -17.77 -2.75
CA LYS A 46 15.25 -16.58 -2.29
C LYS A 46 15.68 -16.23 -0.86
N PRO A 47 16.23 -15.04 -0.59
CA PRO A 47 16.50 -14.65 0.77
C PRO A 47 15.18 -14.56 1.54
N VAL A 48 15.05 -15.38 2.57
CA VAL A 48 13.92 -15.33 3.51
C VAL A 48 14.14 -14.12 4.41
N PHE A 49 13.75 -12.95 3.93
CA PHE A 49 13.64 -11.78 4.78
C PHE A 49 12.29 -11.82 5.50
N ASN A 50 12.23 -12.48 6.65
CA ASN A 50 11.15 -12.37 7.64
C ASN A 50 11.22 -11.03 8.40
N SER A 51 11.45 -9.93 7.69
CA SER A 51 11.27 -8.62 8.29
C SER A 51 9.77 -8.28 8.25
N PRO A 52 9.14 -7.94 9.36
CA PRO A 52 7.74 -7.50 9.39
C PRO A 52 7.48 -6.28 8.48
N ILE A 53 8.54 -5.55 8.09
CA ILE A 53 8.52 -4.45 7.12
C ILE A 53 8.27 -4.92 5.68
N THR A 54 8.30 -6.22 5.39
CA THR A 54 8.12 -6.75 4.01
C THR A 54 6.67 -6.81 3.55
N HIS A 55 5.70 -6.56 4.43
CA HIS A 55 4.30 -6.60 4.03
C HIS A 55 4.00 -5.42 3.09
N LYS A 56 3.75 -5.74 1.81
CA LYS A 56 3.54 -4.76 0.73
C LYS A 56 2.46 -3.72 1.08
N HIS A 57 1.44 -4.14 1.83
CA HIS A 57 0.26 -3.36 2.18
C HIS A 57 0.08 -3.24 3.71
N ALA A 58 1.18 -3.01 4.44
CA ALA A 58 1.12 -2.71 5.86
C ALA A 58 0.40 -1.37 6.11
N THR A 59 -0.38 -1.30 7.18
CA THR A 59 -1.01 -0.04 7.63
C THR A 59 0.03 0.91 8.23
N ALA A 60 -0.27 2.20 8.28
CA ALA A 60 0.59 3.18 8.94
C ALA A 60 0.85 2.81 10.41
N GLN A 61 -0.18 2.32 11.10
CA GLN A 61 -0.05 1.84 12.48
C GLN A 61 0.93 0.65 12.59
N THR A 62 0.79 -0.37 11.73
CA THR A 62 1.71 -1.52 11.70
C THR A 62 3.15 -1.09 11.40
N ILE A 63 3.32 -0.15 10.47
CA ILE A 63 4.64 0.40 10.13
C ILE A 63 5.23 1.10 11.36
N ARG A 64 4.45 1.98 12.00
CA ARG A 64 4.85 2.74 13.19
C ARG A 64 5.27 1.82 14.34
N GLU A 65 4.52 0.75 14.60
CA GLU A 65 4.86 -0.26 15.61
C GLU A 65 6.15 -1.02 15.28
N THR A 66 6.39 -1.27 13.98
CA THR A 66 7.54 -2.06 13.54
C THR A 66 8.85 -1.29 13.55
N ILE A 67 8.84 -0.03 13.08
CA ILE A 67 10.07 0.78 12.98
C ILE A 67 10.30 1.66 14.21
N GLY A 68 9.32 1.73 15.12
CA GLY A 68 9.30 2.61 16.29
C GLY A 68 8.63 3.95 15.99
N ALA A 69 7.88 4.43 17.00
CA ALA A 69 7.11 5.67 16.88
C ALA A 69 8.01 6.88 16.55
N GLU A 70 9.15 6.99 17.26
CA GLU A 70 10.09 8.10 17.07
C GLU A 70 10.59 8.21 15.63
N LEU A 71 10.96 7.09 15.01
CA LEU A 71 11.44 7.07 13.62
C LEU A 71 10.30 7.37 12.64
N PHE A 72 9.10 6.81 12.89
CA PHE A 72 7.93 7.06 12.06
C PHE A 72 7.54 8.54 12.08
N ASP A 73 7.48 9.16 13.25
CA ASP A 73 7.04 10.54 13.44
C ASP A 73 8.09 11.56 12.93
N ARG A 74 9.38 11.16 12.86
CA ARG A 74 10.48 11.97 12.30
C ARG A 74 10.48 11.99 10.77
N TYR A 75 9.94 10.97 10.11
CA TYR A 75 9.94 10.85 8.66
C TYR A 75 8.64 11.37 8.07
N PHE A 76 8.73 11.98 6.89
CA PHE A 76 7.55 12.38 6.14
C PHE A 76 6.81 11.15 5.63
N SER A 77 5.58 10.94 6.08
CA SER A 77 4.77 9.77 5.71
C SER A 77 3.63 10.17 4.78
N PHE A 78 3.43 9.40 3.71
CA PHE A 78 2.36 9.67 2.76
C PHE A 78 1.72 8.40 2.21
N CYS A 79 0.48 8.56 1.73
CA CYS A 79 -0.30 7.53 1.08
C CYS A 79 -1.08 8.12 -0.09
N ILE A 80 -1.45 7.27 -1.05
CA ILE A 80 -2.39 7.63 -2.12
C ILE A 80 -3.67 6.83 -1.92
N VAL A 81 -4.80 7.52 -1.90
CA VAL A 81 -6.14 6.94 -1.87
C VAL A 81 -6.80 7.07 -3.23
N ARG A 82 -7.95 6.43 -3.40
CA ARG A 82 -8.73 6.44 -4.63
C ARG A 82 -10.20 6.64 -4.29
N ASN A 83 -10.97 7.23 -5.22
CA ASN A 83 -12.43 7.26 -5.10
C ASN A 83 -12.94 5.86 -4.69
N PRO A 84 -13.76 5.74 -3.62
CA PRO A 84 -14.14 4.44 -3.06
C PRO A 84 -14.80 3.51 -4.07
N TRP A 85 -15.67 4.04 -4.94
CA TRP A 85 -16.36 3.26 -5.97
C TRP A 85 -15.37 2.74 -7.02
N ALA A 86 -14.54 3.63 -7.57
CA ALA A 86 -13.49 3.26 -8.52
C ALA A 86 -12.47 2.28 -7.92
N TRP A 87 -12.23 2.35 -6.61
CA TRP A 87 -11.38 1.42 -5.88
C TRP A 87 -11.98 0.01 -5.84
N GLN A 88 -13.28 -0.12 -5.51
CA GLN A 88 -13.99 -1.41 -5.48
C GLN A 88 -14.06 -2.04 -6.88
N VAL A 89 -14.40 -1.26 -7.92
CA VAL A 89 -14.38 -1.74 -9.32
C VAL A 89 -12.99 -2.28 -9.70
N SER A 90 -11.94 -1.51 -9.38
CA SER A 90 -10.57 -1.92 -9.67
C SER A 90 -10.13 -3.18 -8.91
N PHE A 91 -10.59 -3.35 -7.67
CA PHE A 91 -10.29 -4.52 -6.87
C PHE A 91 -11.01 -5.76 -7.39
N TYR A 92 -12.32 -5.66 -7.67
CA TYR A 92 -13.13 -6.73 -8.23
C TYR A 92 -12.52 -7.31 -9.51
N HIS A 93 -12.25 -6.47 -10.51
CA HIS A 93 -11.64 -6.91 -11.76
C HIS A 93 -10.21 -7.44 -11.59
N TYR A 94 -9.45 -6.89 -10.66
CA TYR A 94 -8.11 -7.41 -10.37
C TYR A 94 -8.16 -8.82 -9.82
N VAL A 95 -9.06 -9.10 -8.88
CA VAL A 95 -9.19 -10.44 -8.26
C VAL A 95 -9.67 -11.45 -9.31
N LEU A 96 -10.64 -11.11 -10.15
CA LEU A 96 -11.10 -11.98 -11.24
C LEU A 96 -9.99 -12.32 -12.25
N LYS A 97 -9.06 -11.38 -12.50
CA LYS A 97 -7.91 -11.60 -13.40
C LYS A 97 -6.73 -12.30 -12.73
N SER A 98 -6.81 -12.57 -11.43
CA SER A 98 -5.69 -13.12 -10.63
C SER A 98 -6.07 -14.42 -9.95
N PRO A 99 -5.97 -15.59 -10.65
CA PRO A 99 -6.37 -16.89 -10.10
C PRO A 99 -5.68 -17.28 -8.80
N SER A 100 -4.45 -16.78 -8.58
CA SER A 100 -3.68 -17.01 -7.34
C SER A 100 -4.08 -16.12 -6.17
N HIS A 101 -5.01 -15.16 -6.37
CA HIS A 101 -5.48 -14.28 -5.29
C HIS A 101 -6.37 -15.04 -4.32
N ALA A 102 -6.15 -14.87 -3.01
CA ALA A 102 -6.89 -15.61 -1.96
C ALA A 102 -8.42 -15.49 -2.07
N GLN A 103 -8.93 -14.36 -2.56
CA GLN A 103 -10.37 -14.14 -2.73
C GLN A 103 -10.89 -14.51 -4.14
N HIS A 104 -10.04 -15.04 -5.04
CA HIS A 104 -10.45 -15.32 -6.42
C HIS A 104 -11.66 -16.23 -6.49
N GLN A 105 -11.61 -17.38 -5.80
CA GLN A 105 -12.70 -18.37 -5.82
C GLN A 105 -14.00 -17.83 -5.21
N LEU A 106 -13.90 -16.99 -4.19
CA LEU A 106 -15.06 -16.35 -3.59
C LEU A 106 -15.70 -15.35 -4.57
N ILE A 107 -14.90 -14.41 -5.09
CA ILE A 107 -15.42 -13.33 -5.94
C ILE A 107 -15.92 -13.87 -7.29
N LYS A 108 -15.34 -14.94 -7.80
CA LYS A 108 -15.80 -15.61 -9.04
C LYS A 108 -17.22 -16.23 -8.91
N ARG A 109 -17.70 -16.50 -7.71
CA ARG A 109 -19.06 -17.05 -7.49
C ARG A 109 -20.15 -16.03 -7.64
N PHE A 110 -19.86 -14.75 -7.50
CA PHE A 110 -20.84 -13.69 -7.67
C PHE A 110 -21.26 -13.57 -9.14
N GLN A 111 -22.55 -13.38 -9.40
CA GLN A 111 -23.10 -13.24 -10.74
C GLN A 111 -22.66 -11.95 -11.43
N GLY A 112 -22.23 -10.93 -10.64
CA GLY A 112 -21.77 -9.66 -11.17
C GLY A 112 -21.18 -8.76 -10.09
N PHE A 113 -20.85 -7.53 -10.52
CA PHE A 113 -20.29 -6.52 -9.63
C PHE A 113 -21.27 -6.09 -8.54
N ASP A 114 -22.56 -6.05 -8.83
CA ASP A 114 -23.60 -5.61 -7.89
C ASP A 114 -23.71 -6.57 -6.71
N GLU A 115 -23.71 -7.87 -6.96
CA GLU A 115 -23.73 -8.90 -5.90
C GLU A 115 -22.43 -8.85 -5.07
N TYR A 116 -21.28 -8.68 -5.72
CA TYR A 116 -20.02 -8.43 -5.01
C TYR A 116 -20.10 -7.19 -4.13
N LEU A 117 -20.67 -6.10 -4.63
CA LEU A 117 -20.78 -4.84 -3.89
C LEU A 117 -21.72 -4.97 -2.70
N ALA A 118 -22.87 -5.63 -2.87
CA ALA A 118 -23.79 -5.94 -1.78
C ALA A 118 -23.10 -6.73 -0.67
N TRP A 119 -22.38 -7.80 -1.03
CA TRP A 119 -21.59 -8.57 -0.07
C TRP A 119 -20.53 -7.73 0.64
N ARG A 120 -19.88 -6.79 -0.07
CA ARG A 120 -18.90 -5.88 0.53
C ARG A 120 -19.52 -4.93 1.53
N CYS A 121 -20.71 -4.46 1.28
CA CYS A 121 -21.45 -3.56 2.19
C CYS A 121 -22.02 -4.32 3.40
N ASP A 122 -22.28 -5.61 3.28
CA ASP A 122 -22.84 -6.47 4.33
C ASP A 122 -21.73 -7.03 5.25
N GLY A 123 -21.13 -6.14 6.06
CA GLY A 123 -20.17 -6.52 7.11
C GLY A 123 -18.71 -6.72 6.67
N ASN A 124 -18.40 -6.63 5.38
CA ASN A 124 -17.04 -6.79 4.85
C ASN A 124 -16.40 -5.47 4.38
N VAL A 125 -16.81 -4.36 4.95
CA VAL A 125 -16.33 -3.04 4.54
C VAL A 125 -14.89 -2.82 4.99
N HIS A 126 -13.96 -2.83 4.02
CA HIS A 126 -12.59 -2.39 4.24
C HIS A 126 -12.47 -0.93 3.82
N LEU A 127 -12.33 -0.03 4.76
CA LEU A 127 -12.15 1.39 4.48
C LEU A 127 -10.67 1.70 4.23
N GLN A 128 -10.40 2.52 3.22
CA GLN A 128 -9.04 3.02 2.96
C GLN A 128 -8.47 3.77 4.17
N LYS A 129 -9.34 4.42 4.95
CA LYS A 129 -9.00 5.10 6.20
C LYS A 129 -8.20 4.20 7.16
N HIS A 130 -8.51 2.91 7.25
CA HIS A 130 -7.83 1.98 8.16
C HIS A 130 -6.33 1.86 7.90
N PHE A 131 -5.87 2.20 6.69
CA PHE A 131 -4.45 2.20 6.36
C PHE A 131 -3.69 3.42 6.89
N LEU A 132 -4.39 4.48 7.27
CA LEU A 132 -3.85 5.81 7.51
C LEU A 132 -3.90 6.23 8.97
N VAL A 133 -4.64 5.49 9.79
CA VAL A 133 -4.99 5.88 11.16
C VAL A 133 -4.30 4.99 12.21
N ASP A 134 -4.22 5.53 13.43
CA ASP A 134 -3.83 4.79 14.63
C ASP A 134 -5.01 3.98 15.21
N LYS A 135 -4.79 3.30 16.34
CA LYS A 135 -5.80 2.52 17.07
C LYS A 135 -6.97 3.36 17.58
N GLN A 136 -6.81 4.67 17.71
CA GLN A 136 -7.84 5.63 18.12
C GLN A 136 -8.57 6.25 16.92
N GLY A 137 -8.25 5.85 15.69
CA GLY A 137 -8.84 6.36 14.46
C GLY A 137 -8.34 7.74 14.03
N ARG A 138 -7.25 8.25 14.62
CA ARG A 138 -6.61 9.52 14.25
C ARG A 138 -5.66 9.28 13.10
N GLN A 139 -5.68 10.16 12.09
CA GLN A 139 -4.73 10.10 10.99
C GLN A 139 -3.29 10.32 11.49
N ILE A 140 -2.39 9.41 11.14
CA ILE A 140 -0.97 9.45 11.52
C ILE A 140 -0.03 9.58 10.32
N VAL A 141 -0.56 9.71 9.10
CA VAL A 141 0.24 10.05 7.91
C VAL A 141 0.18 11.55 7.64
N ASN A 142 1.31 12.14 7.20
CA ASN A 142 1.43 13.57 6.99
C ASN A 142 0.68 14.03 5.74
N PHE A 143 0.65 13.22 4.67
CA PHE A 143 0.02 13.59 3.41
C PHE A 143 -0.81 12.44 2.83
N VAL A 144 -2.00 12.78 2.31
CA VAL A 144 -2.89 11.85 1.61
C VAL A 144 -3.22 12.42 0.23
N GLY A 145 -2.56 11.89 -0.80
CA GLY A 145 -2.86 12.22 -2.19
C GLY A 145 -3.97 11.34 -2.76
N ARG A 146 -4.47 11.71 -3.95
CA ARG A 146 -5.55 11.02 -4.64
C ARG A 146 -5.08 10.45 -5.98
N THR A 147 -5.51 9.25 -6.32
CA THR A 147 -5.23 8.63 -7.62
C THR A 147 -5.76 9.49 -8.78
N GLU A 148 -6.89 10.15 -8.56
CA GLU A 148 -7.56 11.02 -9.53
C GLU A 148 -6.73 12.26 -9.89
N ASN A 149 -5.89 12.73 -8.95
CA ASN A 149 -5.00 13.88 -9.10
C ASN A 149 -3.52 13.48 -9.02
N LEU A 150 -3.20 12.22 -9.34
CA LEU A 150 -1.90 11.62 -9.03
C LEU A 150 -0.70 12.43 -9.54
N SER A 151 -0.78 12.95 -10.75
CA SER A 151 0.31 13.74 -11.34
C SER A 151 0.60 15.01 -10.52
N GLN A 152 -0.44 15.73 -10.12
CA GLN A 152 -0.33 16.96 -9.34
C GLN A 152 0.10 16.67 -7.90
N ASP A 153 -0.57 15.70 -7.26
CA ASP A 153 -0.28 15.32 -5.87
C ASP A 153 1.13 14.74 -5.74
N PHE A 154 1.59 13.96 -6.75
CA PHE A 154 2.93 13.37 -6.73
C PHE A 154 4.03 14.42 -6.99
N LEU A 155 3.77 15.41 -7.85
CA LEU A 155 4.69 16.52 -8.06
C LEU A 155 4.88 17.35 -6.79
N SER A 156 3.82 17.56 -6.00
CA SER A 156 3.92 18.27 -4.72
C SER A 156 4.82 17.56 -3.70
N LEU A 157 4.96 16.23 -3.81
CA LEU A 157 5.85 15.44 -2.94
C LEU A 157 7.33 15.53 -3.33
N ILE A 158 7.64 15.91 -4.58
CA ILE A 158 9.04 16.01 -5.05
C ILE A 158 9.73 17.27 -4.50
N HIS A 159 8.95 18.22 -4.04
CA HIS A 159 9.44 19.51 -3.50
C HIS A 159 9.55 19.52 -1.96
N ILE A 160 9.32 18.39 -1.30
CA ILE A 160 9.49 18.20 0.14
C ILE A 160 10.82 17.47 0.39
#